data_ee960da9efdf8f5489874f34d43a7a90
#
_entry.id   ee960da9efdf8f5489874f34d43a7a90
#
_cell.length_a   1.000
_cell.length_b   1.000
_cell.length_c   1.000
_cell.angle_alpha   90.00
_cell.angle_beta   90.00
_cell.angle_gamma   90.00
#
_symmetry.space_group_name_H-M   'P 1'
#
loop_
_entity.id
_entity.type
_entity.pdbx_description
1 polymer ?
#
loop_
_entity_poly.entity_id
_entity_poly.type
_entity_poly.pdbx_seq_one_letter_code
_entity_poly.pdbx_strand_id
1 'polypeptide(L)'
;EAVEIARAGGKKLILAGIVQDQDYFDHHVAPHLNKDRITYIGSVGPVERSRLLGKARALLHPISFEEPFGLSVVESMACGTPVIAFDRGSMPELIQSGKNGFLVNTVTEAVEAVARIDAIDRACCRRHVEKHFTVERMIREYTHVYETILQDRPI
;
A
#
# COMPACT_ATOMS: atom_id res chain seq x y z
N GLU A 1 -3.16 12.83 6.73
CA GLU A 1 -3.19 12.78 5.26
C GLU A 1 -4.22 11.77 4.73
N ALA A 2 -4.24 10.47 5.12
CA ALA A 2 -5.24 9.52 4.62
C ALA A 2 -6.69 9.95 4.88
N VAL A 3 -6.97 10.50 6.07
CA VAL A 3 -8.26 11.08 6.44
C VAL A 3 -8.61 12.28 5.55
N GLU A 4 -7.64 13.14 5.31
CA GLU A 4 -7.79 14.33 4.47
C GLU A 4 -8.10 13.96 3.02
N ILE A 5 -7.32 13.02 2.45
CA ILE A 5 -7.53 12.49 1.09
C ILE A 5 -8.94 11.89 0.96
N ALA A 6 -9.36 11.05 1.91
CA ALA A 6 -10.66 10.41 1.87
C ALA A 6 -11.83 11.41 1.96
N ARG A 7 -11.69 12.44 2.83
CA ARG A 7 -12.71 13.51 2.97
C ARG A 7 -12.81 14.34 1.71
N ALA A 8 -11.68 14.83 1.20
CA ALA A 8 -11.64 15.64 -0.02
C ALA A 8 -12.11 14.86 -1.26
N GLY A 9 -11.75 13.57 -1.35
CA GLY A 9 -12.20 12.67 -2.41
C GLY A 9 -13.63 12.15 -2.23
N GLY A 10 -14.32 12.47 -1.13
CA GLY A 10 -15.70 12.05 -0.87
C GLY A 10 -15.86 10.52 -0.70
N LYS A 11 -14.82 9.82 -0.25
CA LYS A 11 -14.81 8.36 -0.13
C LYS A 11 -14.88 7.90 1.32
N LYS A 12 -15.33 6.65 1.51
CA LYS A 12 -15.24 5.97 2.80
C LYS A 12 -13.80 5.51 3.01
N LEU A 13 -13.31 5.63 4.25
CA LEU A 13 -11.99 5.18 4.68
C LEU A 13 -12.13 4.17 5.81
N ILE A 14 -11.45 3.05 5.65
CA ILE A 14 -11.23 2.07 6.72
C ILE A 14 -9.77 2.14 7.11
N LEU A 15 -9.51 2.44 8.37
CA LEU A 15 -8.19 2.38 8.98
C LEU A 15 -8.06 1.05 9.73
N ALA A 16 -7.03 0.28 9.40
CA ALA A 16 -6.74 -0.99 10.05
C ALA A 16 -5.26 -1.05 10.44
N GLY A 17 -4.98 -1.49 11.66
CA GLY A 17 -3.61 -1.58 12.19
C GLY A 17 -3.56 -1.39 13.68
N ILE A 18 -2.35 -1.46 14.24
CA ILE A 18 -2.08 -1.14 15.65
C ILE A 18 -1.87 0.37 15.80
N VAL A 19 -2.34 0.91 16.90
CA VAL A 19 -1.98 2.27 17.33
C VAL A 19 -0.62 2.19 18.02
N GLN A 20 0.41 2.72 17.37
CA GLN A 20 1.77 2.76 17.94
C GLN A 20 1.98 3.99 18.82
N ASP A 21 1.34 5.10 18.46
CA ASP A 21 1.36 6.36 19.18
C ASP A 21 -0.07 6.75 19.55
N GLN A 22 -0.43 6.58 20.82
CA GLN A 22 -1.79 6.83 21.31
C GLN A 22 -2.11 8.33 21.29
N ASP A 23 -1.15 9.19 21.63
CA ASP A 23 -1.36 10.64 21.64
C ASP A 23 -1.61 11.16 20.22
N TYR A 24 -0.84 10.69 19.25
CA TYR A 24 -1.08 10.99 17.84
C TYR A 24 -2.47 10.52 17.39
N PHE A 25 -2.83 9.30 17.76
CA PHE A 25 -4.14 8.75 17.38
C PHE A 25 -5.28 9.58 17.96
N ASP A 26 -5.22 9.92 19.25
CA ASP A 26 -6.27 10.63 19.95
C ASP A 26 -6.45 12.08 19.46
N HIS A 27 -5.35 12.73 19.07
CA HIS A 27 -5.41 14.13 18.61
C HIS A 27 -5.64 14.26 17.09
N HIS A 28 -5.15 13.32 16.27
CA HIS A 28 -5.13 13.47 14.82
C HIS A 28 -5.98 12.45 14.05
N VAL A 29 -6.44 11.38 14.68
CA VAL A 29 -7.26 10.35 14.02
C VAL A 29 -8.64 10.25 14.64
N ALA A 30 -8.73 10.05 15.95
CA ALA A 30 -9.97 9.82 16.67
C ALA A 30 -11.04 10.91 16.44
N PRO A 31 -10.71 12.22 16.40
CA PRO A 31 -11.70 13.27 16.15
C PRO A 31 -12.38 13.19 14.78
N HIS A 32 -11.80 12.48 13.85
CA HIS A 32 -12.32 12.30 12.49
C HIS A 32 -13.12 11.02 12.31
N LEU A 33 -13.07 10.10 13.27
CA LEU A 33 -13.79 8.84 13.20
C LEU A 33 -15.31 9.11 13.27
N ASN A 34 -16.01 8.48 12.35
CA ASN A 34 -17.48 8.45 12.35
C ASN A 34 -17.92 7.12 11.71
N LYS A 35 -19.04 6.60 12.17
CA LYS A 35 -19.51 5.26 11.74
C LYS A 35 -19.82 5.16 10.25
N ASP A 36 -20.01 6.29 9.58
CA ASP A 36 -20.51 6.30 8.21
C ASP A 36 -19.42 6.43 7.16
N ARG A 37 -18.34 7.16 7.46
CA ARG A 37 -17.33 7.50 6.46
C ARG A 37 -15.91 7.13 6.83
N ILE A 38 -15.48 7.35 8.08
CA ILE A 38 -14.11 7.09 8.52
C ILE A 38 -14.19 6.16 9.72
N THR A 39 -13.70 4.94 9.56
CA THR A 39 -13.81 3.90 10.57
C THR A 39 -12.43 3.34 10.89
N TYR A 40 -12.12 3.21 12.17
CA TYR A 40 -10.97 2.45 12.65
C TYR A 40 -11.46 1.10 13.18
N ILE A 41 -10.85 0.01 12.73
CA ILE A 41 -11.27 -1.37 13.04
C ILE A 41 -10.23 -2.17 13.83
N GLY A 42 -9.13 -1.51 14.26
CA GLY A 42 -8.05 -2.19 14.96
C GLY A 42 -7.20 -3.07 14.06
N SER A 43 -6.46 -3.98 14.67
CA SER A 43 -5.62 -4.95 13.96
C SER A 43 -6.47 -6.05 13.36
N VAL A 44 -6.16 -6.46 12.14
CA VAL A 44 -6.89 -7.51 11.40
C VAL A 44 -5.95 -8.65 11.03
N GLY A 45 -6.45 -9.88 11.14
CA GLY A 45 -5.73 -11.07 10.72
C GLY A 45 -5.64 -11.21 9.19
N PRO A 46 -4.80 -12.14 8.68
CA PRO A 46 -4.53 -12.28 7.25
C PRO A 46 -5.78 -12.50 6.39
N VAL A 47 -6.72 -13.32 6.85
CA VAL A 47 -7.96 -13.63 6.11
C VAL A 47 -8.84 -12.40 5.99
N GLU A 48 -9.05 -11.67 7.09
CA GLU A 48 -9.86 -10.47 7.07
C GLU A 48 -9.18 -9.35 6.28
N ARG A 49 -7.85 -9.18 6.42
CA ARG A 49 -7.06 -8.23 5.64
C ARG A 49 -7.22 -8.47 4.14
N SER A 50 -7.08 -9.72 3.68
CA SER A 50 -7.26 -10.07 2.26
C SER A 50 -8.68 -9.76 1.79
N ARG A 51 -9.70 -10.02 2.62
CA ARG A 51 -11.09 -9.69 2.31
C ARG A 51 -11.33 -8.19 2.21
N LEU A 52 -10.78 -7.42 3.14
CA LEU A 52 -10.88 -5.96 3.13
C LEU A 52 -10.18 -5.36 1.89
N LEU A 53 -8.94 -5.75 1.66
CA LEU A 53 -8.18 -5.31 0.50
C LEU A 53 -8.89 -5.68 -0.80
N GLY A 54 -9.35 -6.94 -0.96
CA GLY A 54 -10.04 -7.39 -2.17
C GLY A 54 -11.35 -6.63 -2.47
N LYS A 55 -12.00 -6.06 -1.45
CA LYS A 55 -13.23 -5.24 -1.59
C LYS A 55 -12.94 -3.74 -1.69
N ALA A 56 -11.76 -3.30 -1.31
CA ALA A 56 -11.39 -1.89 -1.38
C ALA A 56 -11.28 -1.42 -2.85
N ARG A 57 -11.57 -0.16 -3.07
CA ARG A 57 -11.34 0.49 -4.38
C ARG A 57 -9.87 0.80 -4.58
N ALA A 58 -9.18 1.19 -3.52
CA ALA A 58 -7.75 1.43 -3.48
C ALA A 58 -7.21 1.23 -2.06
N LEU A 59 -5.91 0.98 -1.95
CA LEU A 59 -5.13 1.22 -0.75
C LEU A 59 -4.58 2.65 -0.82
N LEU A 60 -4.75 3.43 0.25
CA LEU A 60 -4.02 4.69 0.46
C LEU A 60 -2.78 4.42 1.29
N HIS A 61 -1.62 4.84 0.80
CA HIS A 61 -0.32 4.68 1.46
C HIS A 61 0.44 6.02 1.53
N PRO A 62 -0.11 7.04 2.24
CA PRO A 62 0.46 8.37 2.33
C PRO A 62 1.46 8.44 3.50
N ILE A 63 2.55 7.70 3.40
CA ILE A 63 3.61 7.65 4.41
C ILE A 63 4.57 8.85 4.30
N SER A 64 5.16 9.22 5.43
CA SER A 64 6.11 10.33 5.51
C SER A 64 7.57 9.89 5.65
N PHE A 65 7.83 8.60 5.74
CA PHE A 65 9.17 8.01 5.84
C PHE A 65 9.54 7.23 4.57
N GLU A 66 10.83 6.89 4.44
CA GLU A 66 11.34 6.06 3.35
C GLU A 66 11.00 4.58 3.63
N GLU A 67 9.94 4.10 3.03
CA GLU A 67 9.47 2.71 3.19
C GLU A 67 10.46 1.74 2.52
N PRO A 68 11.05 0.79 3.26
CA PRO A 68 12.07 -0.10 2.69
C PRO A 68 11.52 -1.13 1.71
N PHE A 69 10.24 -1.56 1.83
CA PHE A 69 9.63 -2.51 0.91
C PHE A 69 8.16 -2.23 0.61
N GLY A 70 7.31 -2.10 1.63
CA GLY A 70 5.86 -1.87 1.44
C GLY A 70 5.02 -3.14 1.29
N LEU A 71 5.08 -4.05 2.28
CA LEU A 71 4.30 -5.29 2.28
C LEU A 71 2.81 -5.05 2.06
N SER A 72 2.22 -4.04 2.70
CA SER A 72 0.80 -3.69 2.54
C SER A 72 0.44 -3.32 1.10
N VAL A 73 1.36 -2.70 0.38
CA VAL A 73 1.22 -2.33 -1.04
C VAL A 73 1.18 -3.58 -1.91
N VAL A 74 2.14 -4.49 -1.73
CA VAL A 74 2.19 -5.76 -2.46
C VAL A 74 0.98 -6.63 -2.15
N GLU A 75 0.57 -6.74 -0.88
CA GLU A 75 -0.63 -7.47 -0.46
C GLU A 75 -1.91 -6.89 -1.08
N SER A 76 -2.02 -5.57 -1.17
CA SER A 76 -3.14 -4.91 -1.83
C SER A 76 -3.21 -5.29 -3.31
N MET A 77 -2.09 -5.17 -4.02
CA MET A 77 -2.02 -5.53 -5.44
C MET A 77 -2.24 -7.02 -5.66
N ALA A 78 -1.79 -7.90 -4.75
CA ALA A 78 -2.07 -9.34 -4.80
C ALA A 78 -3.59 -9.65 -4.71
N CYS A 79 -4.33 -8.82 -3.98
CA CYS A 79 -5.79 -8.87 -3.92
C CYS A 79 -6.47 -8.19 -5.13
N GLY A 80 -5.70 -7.74 -6.11
CA GLY A 80 -6.19 -6.99 -7.27
C GLY A 80 -6.59 -5.56 -6.94
N THR A 81 -6.11 -4.98 -5.84
CA THR A 81 -6.51 -3.63 -5.43
C THR A 81 -5.37 -2.64 -5.73
N PRO A 82 -5.64 -1.62 -6.55
CA PRO A 82 -4.65 -0.62 -6.90
C PRO A 82 -4.27 0.25 -5.70
N VAL A 83 -3.12 0.89 -5.78
CA VAL A 83 -2.53 1.65 -4.69
C VAL A 83 -2.35 3.12 -5.08
N ILE A 84 -2.64 4.03 -4.15
CA ILE A 84 -2.24 5.42 -4.23
C ILE A 84 -1.23 5.64 -3.11
N ALA A 85 0.03 5.86 -3.46
CA ALA A 85 1.12 6.03 -2.51
C ALA A 85 1.88 7.33 -2.74
N PHE A 86 2.43 7.88 -1.66
CA PHE A 86 3.41 8.94 -1.79
C PHE A 86 4.71 8.36 -2.35
N ASP A 87 5.35 9.12 -3.24
CA ASP A 87 6.61 8.76 -3.91
C ASP A 87 7.77 8.84 -2.91
N ARG A 88 7.95 7.76 -2.13
CA ARG A 88 8.97 7.63 -1.08
C ARG A 88 9.48 6.20 -0.98
N GLY A 89 10.77 6.08 -0.70
CA GLY A 89 11.43 4.79 -0.51
C GLY A 89 11.22 3.85 -1.69
N SER A 90 10.76 2.64 -1.43
CA SER A 90 10.56 1.59 -2.43
C SER A 90 9.30 1.77 -3.31
N MET A 91 8.48 2.77 -3.07
CA MET A 91 7.21 2.91 -3.81
C MET A 91 7.38 3.00 -5.34
N PRO A 92 8.40 3.70 -5.90
CA PRO A 92 8.64 3.69 -7.34
C PRO A 92 9.02 2.32 -7.93
N GLU A 93 9.54 1.41 -7.11
CA GLU A 93 9.85 0.04 -7.55
C GLU A 93 8.59 -0.84 -7.62
N LEU A 94 7.59 -0.56 -6.77
CA LEU A 94 6.36 -1.32 -6.66
C LEU A 94 5.27 -0.83 -7.61
N ILE A 95 5.15 0.49 -7.79
CA ILE A 95 4.01 1.12 -8.43
C ILE A 95 4.39 1.68 -9.80
N GLN A 96 3.69 1.20 -10.81
CA GLN A 96 3.71 1.74 -12.17
C GLN A 96 2.47 2.64 -12.34
N SER A 97 2.68 3.96 -12.24
CA SER A 97 1.58 4.93 -12.33
C SER A 97 0.70 4.73 -13.58
N GLY A 98 -0.60 4.66 -13.36
CA GLY A 98 -1.59 4.40 -14.40
C GLY A 98 -1.80 2.94 -14.78
N LYS A 99 -1.00 1.99 -14.23
CA LYS A 99 -1.15 0.55 -14.52
C LYS A 99 -1.63 -0.27 -13.30
N ASN A 100 -0.99 -0.08 -12.14
CA ASN A 100 -1.34 -0.79 -10.92
C ASN A 100 -1.58 0.14 -9.72
N GLY A 101 -1.50 1.46 -9.95
CA GLY A 101 -1.71 2.48 -8.94
C GLY A 101 -1.28 3.85 -9.42
N PHE A 102 -1.07 4.76 -8.48
CA PHE A 102 -0.55 6.11 -8.72
C PHE A 102 0.49 6.47 -7.67
N LEU A 103 1.64 6.98 -8.14
CA LEU A 103 2.62 7.68 -7.30
C LEU A 103 2.26 9.16 -7.29
N VAL A 104 2.24 9.75 -6.10
CA VAL A 104 1.83 11.13 -5.86
C VAL A 104 2.75 11.77 -4.82
N ASN A 105 2.85 13.10 -4.82
CA ASN A 105 3.69 13.83 -3.88
C ASN A 105 2.87 14.67 -2.88
N THR A 106 1.60 14.92 -3.20
CA THR A 106 0.74 15.80 -2.41
C THR A 106 -0.64 15.18 -2.18
N VAL A 107 -1.33 15.68 -1.16
CA VAL A 107 -2.72 15.32 -0.88
C VAL A 107 -3.63 15.67 -2.08
N THR A 108 -3.39 16.79 -2.73
CA THR A 108 -4.17 17.20 -3.92
C THR A 108 -4.04 16.19 -5.04
N GLU A 109 -2.81 15.79 -5.39
CA GLU A 109 -2.57 14.74 -6.39
C GLU A 109 -3.20 13.40 -5.99
N ALA A 110 -3.16 13.06 -4.69
CA ALA A 110 -3.82 11.84 -4.20
C ALA A 110 -5.33 11.88 -4.37
N VAL A 111 -5.98 13.04 -4.16
CA VAL A 111 -7.42 13.22 -4.39
C VAL A 111 -7.76 13.08 -5.88
N GLU A 112 -6.95 13.63 -6.76
CA GLU A 112 -7.10 13.46 -8.22
C GLU A 112 -6.91 11.97 -8.62
N ALA A 113 -5.94 11.29 -8.02
CA ALA A 113 -5.74 9.85 -8.22
C ALA A 113 -6.95 9.02 -7.76
N VAL A 114 -7.57 9.38 -6.62
CA VAL A 114 -8.82 8.75 -6.14
C VAL A 114 -9.94 8.85 -7.16
N ALA A 115 -10.07 9.98 -7.86
CA ALA A 115 -11.09 10.16 -8.90
C ALA A 115 -10.86 9.26 -10.13
N ARG A 116 -9.60 8.90 -10.41
CA ARG A 116 -9.18 8.12 -11.59
C ARG A 116 -8.96 6.64 -11.30
N ILE A 117 -9.07 6.21 -10.06
CA ILE A 117 -8.63 4.86 -9.62
C ILE A 117 -9.40 3.73 -10.30
N ASP A 118 -10.65 3.95 -10.66
CA ASP A 118 -11.48 2.95 -11.31
C ASP A 118 -11.06 2.63 -12.75
N ALA A 119 -10.16 3.43 -13.33
CA ALA A 119 -9.56 3.14 -14.64
C ALA A 119 -8.45 2.09 -14.57
N ILE A 120 -7.96 1.74 -13.38
CA ILE A 120 -6.94 0.73 -13.20
C ILE A 120 -7.55 -0.68 -13.32
N ASP A 121 -6.99 -1.49 -14.20
CA ASP A 121 -7.34 -2.92 -14.30
C ASP A 121 -6.83 -3.68 -13.07
N ARG A 122 -7.74 -4.15 -12.24
CA ARG A 122 -7.45 -4.91 -11.02
C ARG A 122 -6.66 -6.21 -11.30
N ALA A 123 -6.92 -6.85 -12.45
CA ALA A 123 -6.17 -8.02 -12.86
C ALA A 123 -4.71 -7.68 -13.18
N CYS A 124 -4.45 -6.47 -13.67
CA CYS A 124 -3.08 -5.99 -13.89
C CYS A 124 -2.30 -5.85 -12.57
N CYS A 125 -2.95 -5.35 -11.50
CA CYS A 125 -2.34 -5.29 -10.17
C CYS A 125 -1.88 -6.68 -9.71
N ARG A 126 -2.76 -7.67 -9.80
CA ARG A 126 -2.46 -9.04 -9.39
C ARG A 126 -1.36 -9.67 -10.24
N ARG A 127 -1.46 -9.60 -11.55
CA ARG A 127 -0.42 -10.12 -12.47
C ARG A 127 0.96 -9.51 -12.20
N HIS A 128 1.01 -8.24 -11.81
CA HIS A 128 2.26 -7.58 -11.47
C HIS A 128 2.94 -8.24 -10.25
N VAL A 129 2.17 -8.53 -9.20
CA VAL A 129 2.68 -9.24 -8.01
C VAL A 129 3.09 -10.67 -8.34
N GLU A 130 2.24 -11.42 -9.04
CA GLU A 130 2.53 -12.81 -9.45
C GLU A 130 3.81 -12.91 -10.29
N LYS A 131 4.14 -11.88 -11.06
CA LYS A 131 5.35 -11.86 -11.88
C LYS A 131 6.60 -11.43 -11.11
N HIS A 132 6.48 -10.49 -10.15
CA HIS A 132 7.63 -9.79 -9.60
C HIS A 132 7.87 -10.00 -8.11
N PHE A 133 6.87 -10.43 -7.32
CA PHE A 133 6.92 -10.44 -5.85
C PHE A 133 6.46 -11.76 -5.25
N THR A 134 6.85 -12.89 -5.86
CA THR A 134 6.59 -14.23 -5.31
C THR A 134 7.71 -14.68 -4.38
N VAL A 135 7.39 -15.59 -3.48
CA VAL A 135 8.36 -16.21 -2.56
C VAL A 135 9.46 -16.95 -3.33
N GLU A 136 9.09 -17.66 -4.40
CA GLU A 136 10.03 -18.39 -5.24
C GLU A 136 11.04 -17.45 -5.91
N ARG A 137 10.58 -16.29 -6.39
CA ARG A 137 11.47 -15.28 -6.94
C ARG A 137 12.40 -14.71 -5.87
N MET A 138 11.87 -14.35 -4.72
CA MET A 138 12.67 -13.87 -3.59
C MET A 138 13.79 -14.86 -3.23
N ILE A 139 13.44 -16.13 -3.03
CA ILE A 139 14.42 -17.18 -2.69
C ILE A 139 15.51 -17.28 -3.76
N ARG A 140 15.12 -17.33 -5.03
CA ARG A 140 16.08 -17.41 -6.13
C ARG A 140 17.05 -16.23 -6.16
N GLU A 141 16.54 -15.00 -5.99
CA GLU A 141 17.36 -13.79 -6.05
C GLU A 141 18.30 -13.69 -4.84
N TYR A 142 17.83 -14.02 -3.64
CA TYR A 142 18.71 -14.10 -2.45
C TYR A 142 19.77 -15.18 -2.58
N THR A 143 19.42 -16.37 -3.08
CA THR A 143 20.38 -17.46 -3.32
C THR A 143 21.46 -17.00 -4.29
N HIS A 144 21.09 -16.34 -5.39
CA HIS A 144 22.04 -15.81 -6.35
C HIS A 144 23.02 -14.79 -5.73
N VAL A 145 22.53 -13.88 -4.88
CA VAL A 145 23.38 -12.94 -4.16
C VAL A 145 24.38 -13.68 -3.26
N TYR A 146 23.93 -14.69 -2.52
CA TYR A 146 24.82 -15.48 -1.65
C TYR A 146 25.88 -16.22 -2.46
N GLU A 147 25.50 -16.84 -3.57
CA GLU A 147 26.45 -17.54 -4.47
C GLU A 147 27.51 -16.57 -5.02
N THR A 148 27.10 -15.38 -5.45
CA THR A 148 28.02 -14.35 -5.94
C THR A 148 29.02 -13.94 -4.87
N ILE A 149 28.56 -13.64 -3.65
CA ILE A 149 29.44 -13.27 -2.52
C ILE A 149 30.44 -14.38 -2.19
N LEU A 150 30.02 -15.64 -2.28
CA LEU A 150 30.91 -16.77 -1.99
C LEU A 150 31.96 -17.00 -3.09
N GLN A 151 31.62 -16.71 -4.34
CA GLN A 151 32.56 -16.81 -5.48
C GLN A 151 33.59 -15.68 -5.48
N ASP A 152 33.20 -14.48 -5.03
CA ASP A 152 34.08 -13.29 -4.98
C ASP A 152 35.01 -13.27 -3.75
N ARG A 153 34.94 -14.28 -2.83
CA ARG A 153 35.91 -14.41 -1.73
C ARG A 153 37.16 -15.12 -2.24
N PRO A 154 38.33 -14.43 -2.30
CA PRO A 154 39.62 -15.14 -2.46
C PRO A 154 39.83 -16.05 -1.24
N ILE A 155 40.13 -17.30 -1.49
CA ILE A 155 40.58 -18.31 -0.51
C ILE A 155 41.91 -17.87 0.08
#